data_00a848c7e700fab13cee0200fe1866c2
#
_entry.id   00a848c7e700fab13cee0200fe1866c2
#
_cell.length_a   1.000
_cell.length_b   1.000
_cell.length_c   1.000
_cell.angle_alpha   90.00
_cell.angle_beta   90.00
_cell.angle_gamma   90.00
#
_symmetry.space_group_name_H-M   'P 1'
#
loop_
_entity.id
_entity.type
_entity.pdbx_description
1 polymer ?
#
loop_
_entity_poly.entity_id
_entity_poly.type
_entity_poly.pdbx_seq_one_letter_code
_entity_poly.pdbx_strand_id
1 'polypeptide(L)'
;MRAAFLATDAEDQTSFEDVPFATMTLLSSTRFTSGLDSQKEGDEIERGEIFMLGPVSRVILPSKYRRDALSVDIIHPILPGTVFRLINVHLDSLEDTLHYRAKQMKILANVLREPGCSGGIIAGDFNAISPEDDELVDKNELVDAWVALRGRADLDGATWGVGMERRDGLRPGRLDKVAMMGLKAKEIKVLRPGTIEVPRPGEKPVKIHWSDHCGLRFTFII
;
A
#
# COMPACT_ATOMS: atom_id res chain seq x y z
N MET A 1 -15.54 16.20 -14.21
CA MET A 1 -14.14 16.47 -13.79
C MET A 1 -13.30 15.25 -14.10
N ARG A 2 -12.23 15.39 -14.85
CA ARG A 2 -11.25 14.29 -15.00
C ARG A 2 -10.35 14.32 -13.78
N ALA A 3 -10.37 13.26 -12.97
CA ALA A 3 -9.39 13.11 -11.89
C ALA A 3 -8.01 12.95 -12.53
N ALA A 4 -7.10 13.87 -12.25
CA ALA A 4 -5.70 13.71 -12.61
C ALA A 4 -4.96 13.06 -11.44
N PHE A 5 -4.06 12.13 -11.74
CA PHE A 5 -3.23 11.47 -10.77
C PHE A 5 -1.77 11.70 -11.10
N LEU A 6 -0.95 11.85 -10.07
CA LEU A 6 0.50 11.86 -10.18
C LEU A 6 0.97 10.42 -9.93
N ALA A 7 1.73 9.87 -10.88
CA ALA A 7 2.43 8.62 -10.66
C ALA A 7 3.76 8.93 -9.95
N THR A 8 4.05 8.20 -8.89
CA THR A 8 5.22 8.44 -8.05
C THR A 8 6.52 7.86 -8.61
N ASP A 9 6.47 7.26 -9.78
CA ASP A 9 7.61 6.59 -10.42
C ASP A 9 8.00 7.27 -11.73
N ALA A 10 7.74 8.57 -11.86
CA ALA A 10 7.88 9.31 -13.11
C ALA A 10 9.33 9.44 -13.63
N GLU A 11 10.34 9.22 -12.77
CA GLU A 11 11.74 9.25 -13.19
C GLU A 11 12.24 7.88 -13.68
N ASP A 12 11.62 6.81 -13.23
CA ASP A 12 11.88 5.47 -13.72
C ASP A 12 11.00 5.20 -14.94
N GLN A 13 11.38 5.81 -16.05
CA GLN A 13 10.77 5.56 -17.37
C GLN A 13 11.19 4.20 -17.94
N THR A 14 11.95 3.41 -17.19
CA THR A 14 12.10 2.01 -17.53
C THR A 14 10.70 1.42 -17.45
N SER A 15 10.17 1.15 -18.60
CA SER A 15 8.91 0.49 -18.83
C SER A 15 8.79 -0.68 -17.87
N PHE A 16 7.57 -0.99 -17.43
CA PHE A 16 7.27 -2.28 -16.76
C PHE A 16 7.56 -3.48 -17.68
N GLU A 17 8.30 -3.25 -18.76
CA GLU A 17 8.76 -4.21 -19.75
C GLU A 17 9.71 -5.17 -19.04
N ASP A 18 9.41 -6.44 -19.10
CA ASP A 18 10.14 -7.52 -18.42
C ASP A 18 10.12 -7.54 -16.87
N VAL A 19 9.33 -6.68 -16.23
CA VAL A 19 9.11 -6.74 -14.78
C VAL A 19 7.80 -7.47 -14.51
N PRO A 20 7.82 -8.72 -14.02
CA PRO A 20 6.59 -9.50 -13.81
C PRO A 20 5.66 -8.93 -12.72
N PHE A 21 6.22 -8.13 -11.81
CA PHE A 21 5.49 -7.48 -10.73
C PHE A 21 6.10 -6.12 -10.44
N ALA A 22 5.25 -5.10 -10.31
CA ALA A 22 5.66 -3.77 -9.91
C ALA A 22 4.67 -3.16 -8.92
N THR A 23 5.18 -2.34 -7.99
CA THR A 23 4.34 -1.49 -7.15
C THR A 23 4.25 -0.10 -7.73
N MET A 24 3.05 0.47 -7.75
CA MET A 24 2.82 1.83 -8.20
C MET A 24 1.96 2.58 -7.19
N THR A 25 2.29 3.82 -6.92
CA THR A 25 1.48 4.70 -6.07
C THR A 25 0.89 5.82 -6.94
N LEU A 26 -0.42 5.98 -6.89
CA LEU A 26 -1.13 7.06 -7.57
C LEU A 26 -1.60 8.07 -6.53
N LEU A 27 -1.18 9.32 -6.69
CA LEU A 27 -1.54 10.42 -5.82
C LEU A 27 -2.47 11.39 -6.56
N SER A 28 -3.56 11.79 -5.90
CA SER A 28 -4.52 12.73 -6.49
C SER A 28 -3.89 14.11 -6.65
N SER A 29 -3.81 14.64 -7.87
CA SER A 29 -3.30 15.99 -8.14
C SER A 29 -4.13 17.11 -7.51
N THR A 30 -5.31 16.82 -6.98
CA THR A 30 -6.12 17.78 -6.21
C THR A 30 -5.70 17.88 -4.74
N ARG A 31 -4.88 16.95 -4.26
CA ARG A 31 -4.42 16.88 -2.86
C ARG A 31 -2.90 16.92 -2.74
N PHE A 32 -2.19 16.60 -3.81
CA PHE A 32 -0.73 16.51 -3.83
C PHE A 32 -0.19 17.31 -5.01
N THR A 33 0.93 17.99 -4.80
CA THR A 33 1.64 18.73 -5.84
C THR A 33 3.13 18.42 -5.79
N SER A 34 3.75 18.32 -6.97
CA SER A 34 5.20 18.37 -7.06
C SER A 34 5.64 19.84 -6.98
N GLY A 35 6.72 20.14 -6.27
CA GLY A 35 7.23 21.52 -6.13
C GLY A 35 7.52 22.24 -7.47
N LEU A 36 7.53 21.52 -8.59
CA LEU A 36 7.68 22.05 -9.95
C LEU A 36 6.38 22.66 -10.51
N ASP A 37 5.22 22.26 -9.99
CA ASP A 37 3.91 22.74 -10.47
C ASP A 37 3.38 23.98 -9.73
N SER A 38 4.13 24.51 -8.77
CA SER A 38 3.70 25.63 -7.91
C SER A 38 3.62 27.01 -8.62
N GLN A 39 3.82 27.08 -9.94
CA GLN A 39 3.71 28.31 -10.72
C GLN A 39 2.37 28.52 -11.44
N LYS A 40 1.37 27.69 -11.25
CA LYS A 40 0.02 27.99 -11.75
C LYS A 40 -0.72 28.87 -10.75
N GLU A 41 -0.49 30.17 -10.85
CA GLU A 41 -1.35 31.19 -10.25
C GLU A 41 -2.76 31.08 -10.82
N GLY A 42 -3.79 31.02 -9.98
CA GLY A 42 -5.11 31.38 -10.44
C GLY A 42 -6.33 30.81 -9.73
N ASP A 43 -6.21 29.78 -8.90
CA ASP A 43 -7.36 29.34 -8.11
C ASP A 43 -7.03 29.44 -6.61
N GLU A 44 -7.87 30.16 -5.87
CA GLU A 44 -7.86 30.21 -4.40
C GLU A 44 -8.26 28.83 -3.83
N ILE A 45 -7.34 27.86 -3.95
CA ILE A 45 -7.42 26.62 -3.21
C ILE A 45 -6.96 26.97 -1.79
N GLU A 46 -7.76 26.70 -0.78
CA GLU A 46 -7.37 26.84 0.61
C GLU A 46 -6.02 26.12 0.82
N ARG A 47 -4.94 26.89 0.97
CA ARG A 47 -3.53 26.44 0.98
C ARG A 47 -3.22 25.38 2.04
N GLY A 48 -4.15 25.10 2.95
CA GLY A 48 -4.01 24.09 3.99
C GLY A 48 -4.34 22.65 3.57
N GLU A 49 -4.88 22.43 2.38
CA GLU A 49 -5.35 21.11 1.93
C GLU A 49 -4.42 20.40 0.94
N ILE A 50 -3.37 21.05 0.44
CA ILE A 50 -2.45 20.47 -0.55
C ILE A 50 -1.13 20.10 0.12
N PHE A 51 -0.79 18.82 0.04
CA PHE A 51 0.48 18.30 0.47
C PHE A 51 1.52 18.39 -0.64
N MET A 52 2.77 18.68 -0.28
CA MET A 52 3.88 18.68 -1.21
C MET A 52 4.50 17.28 -1.28
N LEU A 53 4.86 16.86 -2.48
CA LEU A 53 5.65 15.65 -2.68
C LEU A 53 7.12 15.96 -2.41
N GLY A 54 7.71 15.17 -1.55
CA GLY A 54 9.14 15.10 -1.33
C GLY A 54 9.81 14.03 -2.22
N PRO A 55 10.98 13.54 -1.80
CA PRO A 55 11.69 12.49 -2.51
C PRO A 55 10.85 11.23 -2.73
N VAL A 56 11.02 10.65 -3.91
CA VAL A 56 10.51 9.32 -4.26
C VAL A 56 11.71 8.40 -4.43
N SER A 57 11.65 7.22 -3.85
CA SER A 57 12.75 6.26 -3.92
C SER A 57 12.26 4.82 -3.92
N ARG A 58 13.08 3.92 -4.50
CA ARG A 58 12.88 2.48 -4.36
C ARG A 58 13.83 1.91 -3.32
N VAL A 59 13.26 1.20 -2.36
CA VAL A 59 13.99 0.48 -1.32
C VAL A 59 14.20 -0.94 -1.79
N ILE A 60 15.46 -1.29 -2.07
CA ILE A 60 15.82 -2.67 -2.46
C ILE A 60 15.66 -3.58 -1.26
N LEU A 61 14.94 -4.69 -1.43
CA LEU A 61 14.67 -5.65 -0.39
C LEU A 61 15.39 -6.99 -0.66
N PRO A 62 15.90 -7.68 0.37
CA PRO A 62 16.31 -9.07 0.21
C PRO A 62 15.08 -9.89 -0.17
N SER A 63 15.12 -10.56 -1.32
CA SER A 63 13.92 -11.16 -1.89
C SER A 63 14.26 -12.36 -2.79
N LYS A 64 13.45 -13.41 -2.69
CA LYS A 64 13.44 -14.54 -3.64
C LYS A 64 12.82 -14.11 -4.98
N TYR A 65 11.89 -13.16 -4.96
CA TYR A 65 11.08 -12.75 -6.13
C TYR A 65 11.42 -11.35 -6.65
N ARG A 66 12.61 -10.80 -6.29
CA ARG A 66 13.05 -9.45 -6.71
C ARG A 66 12.08 -8.35 -6.30
N ARG A 67 11.57 -8.45 -5.08
CA ARG A 67 10.67 -7.43 -4.51
C ARG A 67 11.45 -6.21 -4.07
N ASP A 68 10.83 -5.06 -4.23
CA ASP A 68 11.25 -3.78 -3.69
C ASP A 68 10.08 -3.08 -3.02
N ALA A 69 10.31 -1.91 -2.46
CA ALA A 69 9.27 -1.04 -1.94
C ALA A 69 9.39 0.35 -2.58
N LEU A 70 8.26 0.94 -2.92
CA LEU A 70 8.18 2.32 -3.40
C LEU A 70 7.90 3.24 -2.22
N SER A 71 8.83 4.14 -1.94
CA SER A 71 8.75 5.10 -0.84
C SER A 71 8.55 6.51 -1.39
N VAL A 72 7.57 7.22 -0.81
CA VAL A 72 7.23 8.61 -1.16
C VAL A 72 7.17 9.42 0.11
N ASP A 73 7.94 10.50 0.18
CA ASP A 73 7.84 11.46 1.26
C ASP A 73 6.74 12.48 0.97
N ILE A 74 5.91 12.75 1.97
CA ILE A 74 4.83 13.73 1.94
C ILE A 74 5.19 14.83 2.92
N ILE A 75 5.37 16.04 2.44
CA ILE A 75 5.72 17.21 3.25
C ILE A 75 4.43 17.90 3.68
N HIS A 76 4.28 18.10 4.98
CA HIS A 76 3.11 18.78 5.53
C HIS A 76 3.14 20.27 5.20
N PRO A 77 2.07 20.86 4.61
CA PRO A 77 2.09 22.24 4.14
C PRO A 77 2.15 23.27 5.25
N ILE A 78 1.63 22.95 6.43
CA ILE A 78 1.47 23.91 7.55
C ILE A 78 2.46 23.63 8.68
N LEU A 79 2.93 22.37 8.84
CA LEU A 79 3.85 21.98 9.91
C LEU A 79 5.28 21.85 9.35
N PRO A 80 6.11 22.90 9.45
CA PRO A 80 7.45 22.88 8.89
C PRO A 80 8.30 21.73 9.47
N GLY A 81 9.02 21.04 8.60
CA GLY A 81 9.87 19.92 9.00
C GLY A 81 9.12 18.62 9.29
N THR A 82 7.80 18.60 9.14
CA THR A 82 7.00 17.38 9.29
C THR A 82 6.91 16.64 7.95
N VAL A 83 7.48 15.46 7.91
CA VAL A 83 7.48 14.57 6.74
C VAL A 83 6.82 13.26 7.12
N PHE A 84 5.84 12.85 6.33
CA PHE A 84 5.23 11.52 6.42
C PHE A 84 5.70 10.67 5.25
N ARG A 85 6.05 9.42 5.53
CA ARG A 85 6.53 8.49 4.50
C ARG A 85 5.44 7.48 4.16
N LEU A 86 5.09 7.40 2.87
CA LEU A 86 4.20 6.38 2.34
C LEU A 86 5.06 5.32 1.65
N ILE A 87 4.98 4.08 2.12
CA ILE A 87 5.72 2.96 1.55
C ILE A 87 4.73 1.94 1.01
N ASN A 88 4.78 1.71 -0.29
CA ASN A 88 3.99 0.70 -0.99
C ASN A 88 4.82 -0.56 -1.20
N VAL A 89 4.27 -1.72 -0.84
CA VAL A 89 4.98 -3.00 -0.84
C VAL A 89 4.19 -4.13 -1.47
N HIS A 90 4.92 -5.09 -2.00
CA HIS A 90 4.45 -6.45 -2.25
C HIS A 90 5.56 -7.40 -1.76
N LEU A 91 5.44 -7.88 -0.53
CA LEU A 91 6.46 -8.72 0.09
C LEU A 91 6.52 -10.11 -0.56
N ASP A 92 7.55 -10.88 -0.21
CA ASP A 92 7.75 -12.21 -0.77
C ASP A 92 6.59 -13.16 -0.45
N SER A 93 6.15 -13.90 -1.45
CA SER A 93 5.03 -14.84 -1.38
C SER A 93 5.50 -16.23 -0.91
N LEU A 94 4.55 -17.10 -0.52
CA LEU A 94 4.70 -18.49 -0.16
C LEU A 94 5.30 -18.74 1.24
N GLU A 95 5.10 -19.94 1.76
CA GLU A 95 5.47 -20.33 3.13
C GLU A 95 6.97 -20.32 3.36
N ASP A 96 7.76 -20.77 2.39
CA ASP A 96 9.22 -20.89 2.50
C ASP A 96 9.94 -19.54 2.54
N THR A 97 9.23 -18.42 2.44
CA THR A 97 9.80 -17.05 2.38
C THR A 97 9.55 -16.20 3.63
N LEU A 98 9.01 -16.73 4.70
CA LEU A 98 8.82 -16.01 5.97
C LEU A 98 10.10 -15.28 6.42
N HIS A 99 11.27 -15.90 6.26
CA HIS A 99 12.54 -15.29 6.64
C HIS A 99 12.92 -14.07 5.78
N TYR A 100 12.47 -14.01 4.53
CA TYR A 100 12.57 -12.81 3.69
C TYR A 100 11.60 -11.73 4.17
N ARG A 101 10.32 -12.07 4.38
CA ARG A 101 9.32 -11.11 4.88
C ARG A 101 9.74 -10.48 6.20
N ALA A 102 10.31 -11.27 7.11
CA ALA A 102 10.83 -10.74 8.37
C ALA A 102 11.97 -9.72 8.17
N LYS A 103 12.93 -10.00 7.26
CA LYS A 103 13.99 -9.05 6.91
C LYS A 103 13.44 -7.81 6.20
N GLN A 104 12.52 -7.99 5.27
CA GLN A 104 11.86 -6.93 4.52
C GLN A 104 11.15 -5.97 5.48
N MET A 105 10.32 -6.48 6.39
CA MET A 105 9.63 -5.66 7.38
C MET A 105 10.58 -4.90 8.29
N LYS A 106 11.68 -5.51 8.71
CA LYS A 106 12.71 -4.84 9.52
C LYS A 106 13.34 -3.66 8.77
N ILE A 107 13.69 -3.84 7.49
CA ILE A 107 14.24 -2.78 6.65
C ILE A 107 13.22 -1.64 6.52
N LEU A 108 11.97 -1.95 6.17
CA LEU A 108 10.92 -0.96 5.97
C LEU A 108 10.59 -0.17 7.24
N ALA A 109 10.56 -0.85 8.39
CA ALA A 109 10.39 -0.19 9.68
C ALA A 109 11.57 0.76 10.01
N ASN A 110 12.80 0.40 9.64
CA ASN A 110 13.95 1.28 9.78
C ASN A 110 13.87 2.50 8.87
N VAL A 111 13.39 2.32 7.63
CA VAL A 111 13.14 3.43 6.68
C VAL A 111 12.14 4.43 7.26
N LEU A 112 11.09 3.98 7.95
CA LEU A 112 10.16 4.89 8.65
C LEU A 112 10.82 5.63 9.82
N ARG A 113 11.90 5.09 10.41
CA ARG A 113 12.61 5.68 11.55
C ARG A 113 13.81 6.54 11.16
N GLU A 114 14.06 6.71 9.88
CA GLU A 114 15.15 7.57 9.42
C GLU A 114 14.98 9.01 9.89
N PRO A 115 16.09 9.73 10.18
CA PRO A 115 16.03 11.13 10.56
C PRO A 115 15.25 11.97 9.56
N GLY A 116 14.40 12.86 10.07
CA GLY A 116 13.53 13.72 9.26
C GLY A 116 12.15 13.12 8.94
N CYS A 117 11.93 11.82 9.18
CA CYS A 117 10.61 11.20 9.06
C CYS A 117 9.86 11.36 10.41
N SER A 118 8.70 11.99 10.37
CA SER A 118 7.84 12.22 11.56
C SER A 118 6.86 11.08 11.80
N GLY A 119 6.65 10.22 10.80
CA GLY A 119 5.76 9.09 10.84
C GLY A 119 5.44 8.60 9.43
N GLY A 120 4.63 7.56 9.32
CA GLY A 120 4.26 7.06 8.00
C GLY A 120 3.51 5.73 8.02
N ILE A 121 3.32 5.20 6.84
CA ILE A 121 2.66 3.92 6.64
C ILE A 121 3.47 3.02 5.70
N ILE A 122 3.39 1.72 5.96
CA ILE A 122 3.75 0.65 5.03
C ILE A 122 2.45 -0.03 4.66
N ALA A 123 2.07 -0.01 3.39
CA ALA A 123 0.81 -0.57 2.93
C ALA A 123 1.00 -1.41 1.66
N GLY A 124 0.18 -2.43 1.50
CA GLY A 124 0.19 -3.32 0.35
C GLY A 124 0.04 -4.78 0.72
N ASP A 125 0.44 -5.67 -0.18
CA ASP A 125 0.42 -7.11 0.05
C ASP A 125 1.64 -7.56 0.87
N PHE A 126 1.39 -7.89 2.13
CA PHE A 126 2.40 -8.41 3.06
C PHE A 126 2.61 -9.92 2.89
N ASN A 127 1.78 -10.58 2.09
CA ASN A 127 1.77 -12.03 1.97
C ASN A 127 1.76 -12.75 3.35
N ALA A 128 0.95 -12.21 4.27
CA ALA A 128 0.86 -12.71 5.65
C ALA A 128 -0.01 -13.96 5.68
N ILE A 129 0.61 -15.10 5.43
CA ILE A 129 -0.05 -16.41 5.30
C ILE A 129 0.08 -17.30 6.53
N SER A 130 0.91 -16.91 7.50
CA SER A 130 1.13 -17.65 8.73
C SER A 130 0.88 -16.79 9.97
N PRO A 131 0.63 -17.38 11.14
CA PRO A 131 0.55 -16.63 12.40
C PRO A 131 1.82 -15.82 12.70
N GLU A 132 2.99 -16.33 12.32
CA GLU A 132 4.28 -15.64 12.50
C GLU A 132 4.37 -14.39 11.64
N ASP A 133 3.75 -14.39 10.44
CA ASP A 133 3.64 -13.21 9.59
C ASP A 133 2.76 -12.13 10.22
N ASP A 134 1.68 -12.54 10.91
CA ASP A 134 0.79 -11.61 11.59
C ASP A 134 1.47 -10.85 12.74
N GLU A 135 2.53 -11.40 13.30
CA GLU A 135 3.32 -10.77 14.35
C GLU A 135 4.39 -9.80 13.82
N LEU A 136 4.71 -9.82 12.52
CA LEU A 136 5.81 -9.02 11.96
C LEU A 136 5.60 -7.51 12.15
N VAL A 137 4.38 -7.03 12.13
CA VAL A 137 4.08 -5.61 12.36
C VAL A 137 4.46 -5.22 13.78
N ASP A 138 4.01 -5.98 14.78
CA ASP A 138 4.29 -5.72 16.20
C ASP A 138 5.77 -5.96 16.53
N LYS A 139 6.39 -7.02 16.00
CA LYS A 139 7.82 -7.30 16.18
C LYS A 139 8.72 -6.16 15.70
N ASN A 140 8.21 -5.34 14.80
CA ASN A 140 8.88 -4.15 14.32
C ASN A 140 8.35 -2.86 14.96
N GLU A 141 7.62 -2.95 16.09
CA GLU A 141 7.10 -1.80 16.86
C GLU A 141 6.24 -0.86 16.01
N LEU A 142 5.55 -1.41 15.03
CA LEU A 142 4.56 -0.71 14.21
C LEU A 142 3.15 -1.07 14.68
N VAL A 143 2.18 -0.25 14.32
CA VAL A 143 0.77 -0.47 14.63
C VAL A 143 0.05 -0.98 13.39
N ASP A 144 -0.53 -2.17 13.47
CA ASP A 144 -1.43 -2.69 12.44
C ASP A 144 -2.77 -1.95 12.53
N ALA A 145 -3.14 -1.23 11.47
CA ALA A 145 -4.33 -0.38 11.45
C ALA A 145 -5.64 -1.18 11.62
N TRP A 146 -5.71 -2.40 11.07
CA TRP A 146 -6.87 -3.27 11.27
C TRP A 146 -6.99 -3.69 12.72
N VAL A 147 -5.90 -4.18 13.28
CA VAL A 147 -5.85 -4.64 14.68
C VAL A 147 -6.19 -3.51 15.64
N ALA A 148 -5.68 -2.31 15.39
CA ALA A 148 -5.95 -1.13 16.23
C ALA A 148 -7.43 -0.72 16.25
N LEU A 149 -8.15 -0.92 15.15
CA LEU A 149 -9.55 -0.50 15.01
C LEU A 149 -10.57 -1.63 15.25
N ARG A 150 -10.22 -2.87 14.94
CA ARG A 150 -11.13 -4.01 14.90
C ARG A 150 -10.74 -5.14 15.86
N GLY A 151 -9.47 -5.17 16.27
CA GLY A 151 -8.90 -6.26 17.04
C GLY A 151 -8.45 -7.44 16.19
N ARG A 152 -7.62 -8.31 16.79
CA ARG A 152 -7.04 -9.48 16.09
C ARG A 152 -8.06 -10.58 15.76
N ALA A 153 -9.12 -10.68 16.56
CA ALA A 153 -10.14 -11.71 16.40
C ALA A 153 -11.17 -11.40 15.30
N ASP A 154 -11.15 -10.19 14.74
CA ASP A 154 -12.08 -9.80 13.69
C ASP A 154 -11.69 -10.45 12.35
N LEU A 155 -12.55 -11.36 11.87
CA LEU A 155 -12.36 -12.12 10.64
C LEU A 155 -12.76 -11.37 9.36
N ASP A 156 -13.42 -10.21 9.49
CA ASP A 156 -13.90 -9.42 8.36
C ASP A 156 -12.74 -8.73 7.60
N GLY A 157 -11.53 -8.79 8.16
CA GLY A 157 -10.31 -8.22 7.57
C GLY A 157 -9.70 -9.02 6.42
N ALA A 158 -10.26 -10.16 6.05
CA ALA A 158 -9.72 -10.95 4.95
C ALA A 158 -9.72 -10.14 3.64
N THR A 159 -8.56 -10.10 2.99
CA THR A 159 -8.34 -9.37 1.74
C THR A 159 -8.07 -10.27 0.55
N TRP A 160 -7.73 -11.53 0.75
CA TRP A 160 -7.43 -12.49 -0.28
C TRP A 160 -8.38 -13.69 -0.24
N GLY A 161 -8.77 -14.20 -1.41
CA GLY A 161 -9.61 -15.39 -1.56
C GLY A 161 -11.06 -15.20 -1.15
N VAL A 162 -11.51 -13.96 -0.88
CA VAL A 162 -12.86 -13.65 -0.40
C VAL A 162 -13.88 -13.79 -1.53
N GLY A 163 -14.90 -14.64 -1.32
CA GLY A 163 -15.97 -14.86 -2.30
C GLY A 163 -15.57 -15.72 -3.50
N MET A 164 -14.41 -16.36 -3.45
CA MET A 164 -13.93 -17.27 -4.50
C MET A 164 -14.13 -18.72 -4.09
N GLU A 165 -14.61 -19.55 -5.02
CA GLU A 165 -14.57 -20.99 -4.86
C GLU A 165 -13.15 -21.50 -5.08
N ARG A 166 -12.52 -21.95 -4.02
CA ARG A 166 -11.14 -22.46 -4.06
C ARG A 166 -11.11 -23.98 -3.96
N ARG A 167 -10.33 -24.60 -4.86
CA ARG A 167 -10.15 -26.06 -4.89
C ARG A 167 -8.93 -26.52 -4.09
N ASP A 168 -8.07 -25.59 -3.67
CA ASP A 168 -6.84 -25.85 -2.92
C ASP A 168 -7.06 -25.95 -1.39
N GLY A 169 -8.30 -25.76 -0.93
CA GLY A 169 -8.64 -25.83 0.50
C GLY A 169 -8.17 -24.67 1.36
N LEU A 170 -7.49 -23.68 0.76
CA LEU A 170 -7.04 -22.50 1.49
C LEU A 170 -8.23 -21.61 1.86
N ARG A 171 -8.20 -21.07 3.08
CA ARG A 171 -9.21 -20.14 3.58
C ARG A 171 -8.86 -18.70 3.20
N PRO A 172 -9.86 -17.82 3.09
CA PRO A 172 -9.58 -16.39 2.97
C PRO A 172 -8.66 -15.89 4.08
N GLY A 173 -7.71 -15.04 3.71
CA GLY A 173 -6.70 -14.50 4.62
C GLY A 173 -6.53 -12.99 4.52
N ARG A 174 -5.98 -12.38 5.57
CA ARG A 174 -5.66 -10.95 5.63
C ARG A 174 -4.21 -10.73 5.18
N LEU A 175 -3.96 -10.84 3.87
CA LEU A 175 -2.64 -10.71 3.29
C LEU A 175 -2.23 -9.24 3.11
N ASP A 176 -3.19 -8.38 2.75
CA ASP A 176 -2.95 -6.95 2.60
C ASP A 176 -3.11 -6.26 3.95
N LYS A 177 -2.17 -5.39 4.29
CA LYS A 177 -2.11 -4.69 5.57
C LYS A 177 -1.74 -3.22 5.41
N VAL A 178 -2.01 -2.49 6.48
CA VAL A 178 -1.49 -1.13 6.71
C VAL A 178 -0.81 -1.14 8.06
N ALA A 179 0.51 -1.07 8.06
CA ALA A 179 1.32 -0.86 9.25
C ALA A 179 1.71 0.61 9.34
N MET A 180 1.61 1.21 10.52
CA MET A 180 1.81 2.65 10.69
C MET A 180 2.70 2.97 11.89
N MET A 181 3.35 4.15 11.82
CA MET A 181 4.17 4.75 12.87
C MET A 181 3.81 6.23 12.99
N GLY A 182 3.64 6.75 14.21
CA GLY A 182 3.39 8.17 14.44
C GLY A 182 2.02 8.67 13.95
N LEU A 183 1.11 7.78 13.57
CA LEU A 183 -0.21 8.09 13.05
C LEU A 183 -1.30 7.38 13.88
N LYS A 184 -2.51 7.95 13.86
CA LYS A 184 -3.68 7.33 14.49
C LYS A 184 -4.68 6.87 13.44
N ALA A 185 -5.00 5.58 13.43
CA ALA A 185 -6.05 5.03 12.58
C ALA A 185 -7.42 5.59 12.97
N LYS A 186 -8.23 6.00 11.99
CA LYS A 186 -9.60 6.49 12.16
C LYS A 186 -10.62 5.53 11.58
N GLU A 187 -10.37 5.03 10.39
CA GLU A 187 -11.27 4.12 9.69
C GLU A 187 -10.48 3.16 8.80
N ILE A 188 -10.91 1.91 8.74
CA ILE A 188 -10.42 0.93 7.78
C ILE A 188 -11.58 0.08 7.27
N LYS A 189 -11.62 -0.16 5.96
CA LYS A 189 -12.63 -0.98 5.30
C LYS A 189 -12.01 -1.82 4.20
N VAL A 190 -12.48 -3.06 4.09
CA VAL A 190 -12.19 -3.94 2.96
C VAL A 190 -13.11 -3.56 1.79
N LEU A 191 -12.52 -3.34 0.63
CA LEU A 191 -13.22 -3.04 -0.64
C LEU A 191 -13.18 -4.28 -1.52
N ARG A 192 -14.32 -4.91 -1.72
CA ARG A 192 -14.43 -6.11 -2.55
C ARG A 192 -14.21 -5.77 -4.03
N PRO A 193 -13.51 -6.63 -4.80
CA PRO A 193 -13.35 -6.43 -6.23
C PRO A 193 -14.70 -6.56 -6.93
N GLY A 194 -14.87 -5.79 -8.00
CA GLY A 194 -15.98 -5.99 -8.93
C GLY A 194 -15.78 -7.23 -9.79
N THR A 195 -16.74 -7.48 -10.69
CA THR A 195 -16.66 -8.57 -11.64
C THR A 195 -16.58 -8.05 -13.08
N ILE A 196 -15.91 -8.81 -13.95
CA ILE A 196 -15.89 -8.59 -15.38
C ILE A 196 -16.47 -9.82 -16.09
N GLU A 197 -17.07 -9.60 -17.25
CA GLU A 197 -17.51 -10.70 -18.12
C GLU A 197 -16.39 -11.03 -19.10
N VAL A 198 -15.93 -12.28 -19.05
CA VAL A 198 -14.90 -12.79 -19.96
C VAL A 198 -15.59 -13.64 -21.04
N PRO A 199 -15.50 -13.24 -22.33
CA PRO A 199 -16.03 -14.03 -23.42
C PRO A 199 -15.33 -15.41 -23.50
N ARG A 200 -16.11 -16.45 -23.77
CA ARG A 200 -15.59 -17.78 -24.08
C ARG A 200 -16.05 -18.18 -25.48
N PRO A 201 -15.14 -18.58 -26.38
CA PRO A 201 -15.52 -19.05 -27.70
C PRO A 201 -16.50 -20.24 -27.62
N GLY A 202 -17.70 -20.10 -28.19
CA GLY A 202 -18.72 -21.17 -28.23
C GLY A 202 -19.49 -21.38 -26.92
N GLU A 203 -19.25 -20.57 -25.87
CA GLU A 203 -19.92 -20.68 -24.59
C GLU A 203 -20.51 -19.32 -24.15
N LYS A 204 -21.32 -19.32 -23.07
CA LYS A 204 -21.76 -18.09 -22.45
C LYS A 204 -20.59 -17.40 -21.75
N PRO A 205 -20.53 -16.05 -21.75
CA PRO A 205 -19.54 -15.31 -20.99
C PRO A 205 -19.57 -15.73 -19.53
N VAL A 206 -18.38 -15.78 -18.91
CA VAL A 206 -18.24 -16.10 -17.48
C VAL A 206 -17.92 -14.84 -16.72
N LYS A 207 -18.66 -14.60 -15.62
CA LYS A 207 -18.32 -13.54 -14.66
C LYS A 207 -17.20 -14.03 -13.75
N ILE A 208 -16.10 -13.27 -13.74
CA ILE A 208 -14.98 -13.49 -12.83
C ILE A 208 -14.69 -12.20 -12.05
N HIS A 209 -14.15 -12.33 -10.85
CA HIS A 209 -13.58 -11.17 -10.15
C HIS A 209 -12.35 -10.68 -10.93
N TRP A 210 -12.18 -9.35 -11.00
CA TRP A 210 -11.03 -8.73 -11.67
C TRP A 210 -9.72 -8.87 -10.88
N SER A 211 -9.82 -9.24 -9.59
CA SER A 211 -8.70 -9.52 -8.71
C SER A 211 -9.10 -10.60 -7.72
N ASP A 212 -8.18 -11.42 -7.30
CA ASP A 212 -8.29 -12.35 -6.17
C ASP A 212 -8.01 -11.68 -4.82
N HIS A 213 -7.58 -10.41 -4.84
CA HIS A 213 -7.48 -9.55 -3.67
C HIS A 213 -8.61 -8.53 -3.59
N CYS A 214 -8.97 -8.18 -2.36
CA CYS A 214 -9.75 -7.00 -2.02
C CYS A 214 -8.84 -5.82 -1.79
N GLY A 215 -9.31 -4.60 -2.06
CA GLY A 215 -8.61 -3.40 -1.66
C GLY A 215 -8.82 -3.06 -0.18
N LEU A 216 -7.97 -2.19 0.37
CA LEU A 216 -8.19 -1.55 1.67
C LEU A 216 -8.39 -0.06 1.48
N ARG A 217 -9.44 0.49 2.11
CA ARG A 217 -9.61 1.93 2.29
C ARG A 217 -9.27 2.28 3.72
N PHE A 218 -8.32 3.17 3.88
CA PHE A 218 -7.80 3.55 5.19
C PHE A 218 -7.84 5.07 5.36
N THR A 219 -8.25 5.52 6.55
CA THR A 219 -8.21 6.93 6.97
C THR A 219 -7.44 7.02 8.28
N PHE A 220 -6.54 8.01 8.37
CA PHE A 220 -5.74 8.27 9.55
C PHE A 220 -5.75 9.76 9.91
N ILE A 221 -5.31 10.04 11.12
CA ILE A 221 -5.09 11.38 11.67
C ILE A 221 -3.59 11.51 11.95
N ILE A 222 -3.06 12.64 11.56
CA ILE A 222 -1.71 13.09 11.85
C ILE A 222 -1.69 13.72 13.23
#